data_e7c1c61070f1db3270ea8e6c7d05f259
#
_entry.id   e7c1c61070f1db3270ea8e6c7d05f259
#
_cell.length_a   1.000
_cell.length_b   1.000
_cell.length_c   1.000
_cell.angle_alpha   90.00
_cell.angle_beta   90.00
_cell.angle_gamma   90.00
#
_symmetry.space_group_name_H-M   'P 1'
#
loop_
_entity.id
_entity.type
_entity.pdbx_description
1 polymer ?
#
loop_
_entity_poly.entity_id
_entity_poly.type
_entity_poly.pdbx_seq_one_letter_code
_entity_poly.pdbx_strand_id
1 'polypeptide(L)'
;MRFSIIGAPRQRYDLGESAAEAWWDWVEDAVLAERLGFDAVYTGEHHFCFASGNSAPLVLLTHVAARTERIRVGTSVICAPFHNPLRLAEDIAAVDIVSKGRFDLGIGVGSQWEEFQTFGIDPKERTGRTWEIIDILERCLHGTEEVFDHHGKHYHFPGVRWIMQPVQQRIPIFWGGFGPQSVARAAERGSHLIASDVTGTYERVMREKGRRPEDYLIGFVNRISIANTREEAFEAVAEPCTWTSNQYALRPGLEGRTPPESARVSVGDIRRAWEAGDRRAAFSVPIAGTVEDVTEHFLKVVRGETGLITHIGLQVREPGTRTEDVHRTMTLFAQEVLPVLRAEAAKVEAERKDRERAGAASLGHL
;
A
#
# COMPACT_ATOMS: atom_id res chain seq x y z
N MET A 1 4.83 15.17 -1.81
CA MET A 1 4.52 14.04 -0.89
C MET A 1 3.04 13.71 -0.98
N ARG A 2 2.65 12.42 -0.92
CA ARG A 2 1.26 11.93 -0.97
C ARG A 2 0.84 11.42 0.42
N PHE A 3 -0.42 11.66 0.80
CA PHE A 3 -1.04 11.16 2.03
C PHE A 3 -2.29 10.36 1.68
N SER A 4 -2.35 9.11 2.10
CA SER A 4 -3.42 8.19 1.72
C SER A 4 -3.96 7.39 2.89
N ILE A 5 -5.20 6.92 2.75
CA ILE A 5 -5.75 5.87 3.59
C ILE A 5 -5.44 4.52 2.94
N ILE A 6 -4.89 3.60 3.71
CA ILE A 6 -4.58 2.23 3.26
C ILE A 6 -5.27 1.25 4.19
N GLY A 7 -5.90 0.24 3.63
CA GLY A 7 -6.55 -0.81 4.41
C GLY A 7 -7.27 -1.79 3.51
N ALA A 8 -8.02 -2.69 4.11
CA ALA A 8 -8.89 -3.59 3.42
C ALA A 8 -10.11 -3.86 4.31
N PRO A 9 -11.30 -4.11 3.76
CA PRO A 9 -12.41 -4.59 4.55
C PRO A 9 -12.04 -5.94 5.16
N ARG A 10 -11.95 -6.00 6.49
CA ARG A 10 -11.62 -7.20 7.25
C ARG A 10 -12.63 -7.36 8.36
N GLN A 11 -13.25 -8.51 8.43
CA GLN A 11 -14.29 -8.79 9.40
C GLN A 11 -13.75 -9.46 10.67
N ARG A 12 -14.31 -9.11 11.79
CA ARG A 12 -14.14 -9.82 13.07
C ARG A 12 -15.30 -10.82 13.22
N TYR A 13 -15.18 -11.94 12.50
CA TYR A 13 -16.19 -13.01 12.57
C TYR A 13 -16.32 -13.58 13.99
N ASP A 14 -15.27 -13.52 14.79
CA ASP A 14 -15.27 -13.88 16.21
C ASP A 14 -16.09 -12.92 17.09
N LEU A 15 -16.34 -11.69 16.61
CA LEU A 15 -17.25 -10.71 17.20
C LEU A 15 -18.62 -10.66 16.49
N GLY A 16 -18.85 -11.52 15.49
CA GLY A 16 -20.09 -11.56 14.73
C GLY A 16 -20.20 -10.54 13.60
N GLU A 17 -19.13 -9.82 13.26
CA GLU A 17 -19.13 -8.91 12.09
C GLU A 17 -19.28 -9.70 10.79
N SER A 18 -20.08 -9.18 9.88
CA SER A 18 -20.25 -9.73 8.53
C SER A 18 -19.27 -9.12 7.52
N ALA A 19 -18.98 -9.85 6.44
CA ALA A 19 -18.21 -9.31 5.32
C ALA A 19 -18.89 -8.08 4.69
N ALA A 20 -20.22 -8.06 4.66
CA ALA A 20 -20.96 -6.93 4.10
C ALA A 20 -20.76 -5.64 4.91
N GLU A 21 -20.86 -5.71 6.25
CA GLU A 21 -20.61 -4.57 7.13
C GLU A 21 -19.18 -4.05 6.94
N ALA A 22 -18.17 -4.93 6.97
CA ALA A 22 -16.78 -4.53 6.76
C ALA A 22 -16.55 -3.85 5.40
N TRP A 23 -17.23 -4.31 4.34
CA TRP A 23 -17.14 -3.70 3.00
C TRP A 23 -17.78 -2.31 2.95
N TRP A 24 -18.98 -2.16 3.52
CA TRP A 24 -19.68 -0.87 3.55
C TRP A 24 -18.92 0.15 4.40
N ASP A 25 -18.44 -0.24 5.57
CA ASP A 25 -17.64 0.62 6.43
C ASP A 25 -16.39 1.13 5.70
N TRP A 26 -15.67 0.24 5.00
CA TRP A 26 -14.48 0.64 4.26
C TRP A 26 -14.79 1.58 3.09
N VAL A 27 -15.92 1.38 2.40
CA VAL A 27 -16.37 2.30 1.34
C VAL A 27 -16.71 3.68 1.93
N GLU A 28 -17.38 3.74 3.06
CA GLU A 28 -17.70 5.01 3.72
C GLU A 28 -16.42 5.72 4.23
N ASP A 29 -15.45 4.98 4.76
CA ASP A 29 -14.12 5.53 5.10
C ASP A 29 -13.42 6.14 3.87
N ALA A 30 -13.49 5.49 2.72
CA ALA A 30 -12.92 5.98 1.48
C ALA A 30 -13.61 7.27 0.98
N VAL A 31 -14.94 7.35 1.09
CA VAL A 31 -15.71 8.56 0.76
C VAL A 31 -15.39 9.68 1.76
N LEU A 32 -15.26 9.36 3.05
CA LEU A 32 -14.84 10.33 4.06
C LEU A 32 -13.42 10.83 3.78
N ALA A 33 -12.49 9.96 3.37
CA ALA A 33 -11.13 10.36 3.01
C ALA A 33 -11.11 11.42 1.91
N GLU A 34 -11.95 11.30 0.88
CA GLU A 34 -12.08 12.33 -0.14
C GLU A 34 -12.58 13.66 0.42
N ARG A 35 -13.61 13.63 1.27
CA ARG A 35 -14.16 14.84 1.91
C ARG A 35 -13.14 15.54 2.78
N LEU A 36 -12.30 14.79 3.46
CA LEU A 36 -11.24 15.28 4.32
C LEU A 36 -9.98 15.72 3.57
N GLY A 37 -9.90 15.49 2.26
CA GLY A 37 -8.81 15.97 1.42
C GLY A 37 -7.57 15.07 1.40
N PHE A 38 -7.70 13.78 1.67
CA PHE A 38 -6.66 12.81 1.40
C PHE A 38 -6.44 12.65 -0.12
N ASP A 39 -5.21 12.28 -0.49
CA ASP A 39 -4.81 12.21 -1.91
C ASP A 39 -5.23 10.90 -2.58
N ALA A 40 -5.28 9.79 -1.82
CA ALA A 40 -5.63 8.48 -2.36
C ALA A 40 -6.17 7.52 -1.29
N VAL A 41 -6.85 6.47 -1.75
CA VAL A 41 -7.21 5.29 -0.95
C VAL A 41 -6.71 4.03 -1.63
N TYR A 42 -6.14 3.10 -0.83
CA TYR A 42 -5.59 1.86 -1.34
C TYR A 42 -6.10 0.67 -0.56
N THR A 43 -6.37 -0.43 -1.28
CA THR A 43 -6.81 -1.68 -0.65
C THR A 43 -5.96 -2.87 -1.11
N GLY A 44 -5.71 -3.81 -0.20
CA GLY A 44 -4.96 -5.03 -0.49
C GLY A 44 -5.85 -6.18 -0.95
N GLU A 45 -5.23 -7.28 -1.36
CA GLU A 45 -5.87 -8.52 -1.75
C GLU A 45 -5.42 -9.66 -0.86
N HIS A 46 -6.38 -10.43 -0.36
CA HIS A 46 -6.16 -11.70 0.31
C HIS A 46 -7.30 -12.68 0.02
N HIS A 47 -6.99 -13.96 -0.01
CA HIS A 47 -7.93 -15.05 -0.28
C HIS A 47 -7.90 -16.12 0.81
N PHE A 48 -9.04 -16.71 1.11
CA PHE A 48 -9.18 -17.95 1.91
C PHE A 48 -8.52 -17.90 3.30
N CYS A 49 -8.25 -16.73 3.81
CA CYS A 49 -7.57 -16.56 5.07
C CYS A 49 -8.29 -15.57 5.97
N PHE A 50 -8.17 -15.74 7.29
CA PHE A 50 -8.90 -14.95 8.30
C PHE A 50 -8.65 -13.43 8.23
N ALA A 51 -7.48 -12.99 7.76
CA ALA A 51 -7.22 -11.58 7.56
C ALA A 51 -7.88 -11.01 6.30
N SER A 52 -8.67 -11.83 5.60
CA SER A 52 -9.16 -11.55 4.26
C SER A 52 -10.63 -11.16 4.29
N GLY A 53 -10.91 -9.89 4.24
CA GLY A 53 -12.23 -9.41 3.82
C GLY A 53 -12.27 -8.97 2.36
N ASN A 54 -11.15 -8.99 1.64
CA ASN A 54 -11.06 -8.41 0.29
C ASN A 54 -10.38 -9.35 -0.71
N SER A 55 -11.17 -10.25 -1.27
CA SER A 55 -10.77 -11.12 -2.38
C SER A 55 -11.00 -10.51 -3.78
N ALA A 56 -11.64 -9.33 -3.87
CA ALA A 56 -12.00 -8.67 -5.11
C ALA A 56 -11.70 -7.15 -5.06
N PRO A 57 -10.42 -6.75 -4.89
CA PRO A 57 -10.06 -5.36 -4.68
C PRO A 57 -10.48 -4.43 -5.82
N LEU A 58 -10.43 -4.88 -7.08
CA LEU A 58 -10.84 -4.06 -8.22
C LEU A 58 -12.36 -3.80 -8.24
N VAL A 59 -13.19 -4.77 -7.81
CA VAL A 59 -14.64 -4.56 -7.65
C VAL A 59 -14.92 -3.51 -6.57
N LEU A 60 -14.25 -3.63 -5.42
CA LEU A 60 -14.37 -2.66 -4.32
C LEU A 60 -13.95 -1.26 -4.76
N LEU A 61 -12.79 -1.13 -5.43
CA LEU A 61 -12.28 0.15 -5.91
C LEU A 61 -13.16 0.78 -7.00
N THR A 62 -13.80 -0.04 -7.83
CA THR A 62 -14.80 0.45 -8.80
C THR A 62 -15.99 1.09 -8.09
N HIS A 63 -16.46 0.48 -6.99
CA HIS A 63 -17.54 1.06 -6.17
C HIS A 63 -17.11 2.40 -5.54
N VAL A 64 -15.91 2.48 -4.95
CA VAL A 64 -15.38 3.73 -4.41
C VAL A 64 -15.21 4.79 -5.51
N ALA A 65 -14.66 4.40 -6.66
CA ALA A 65 -14.46 5.31 -7.79
C ALA A 65 -15.78 5.93 -8.30
N ALA A 66 -16.86 5.14 -8.29
CA ALA A 66 -18.20 5.60 -8.68
C ALA A 66 -18.84 6.54 -7.64
N ARG A 67 -18.39 6.53 -6.39
CA ARG A 67 -18.88 7.39 -5.30
C ARG A 67 -17.99 8.60 -5.01
N THR A 68 -16.88 8.73 -5.72
CA THR A 68 -15.86 9.79 -5.51
C THR A 68 -15.50 10.46 -6.84
N GLU A 69 -14.97 11.69 -6.77
CA GLU A 69 -14.67 12.47 -7.97
C GLU A 69 -13.18 12.81 -8.12
N ARG A 70 -12.45 12.93 -7.03
CA ARG A 70 -11.08 13.48 -7.00
C ARG A 70 -10.04 12.52 -6.44
N ILE A 71 -10.38 11.81 -5.37
CA ILE A 71 -9.44 10.93 -4.68
C ILE A 71 -8.96 9.81 -5.62
N ARG A 72 -7.67 9.52 -5.62
CA ARG A 72 -7.14 8.38 -6.37
C ARG A 72 -7.52 7.08 -5.66
N VAL A 73 -7.74 6.04 -6.44
CA VAL A 73 -8.06 4.70 -5.95
C VAL A 73 -6.98 3.73 -6.43
N GLY A 74 -6.57 2.81 -5.59
CA GLY A 74 -5.52 1.89 -6.02
C GLY A 74 -5.41 0.63 -5.17
N THR A 75 -4.59 -0.28 -5.65
CA THR A 75 -4.32 -1.54 -4.94
C THR A 75 -3.02 -1.45 -4.13
N SER A 76 -2.98 -2.14 -2.99
CA SER A 76 -1.81 -2.23 -2.10
C SER A 76 -1.76 -3.57 -1.37
N VAL A 77 -1.60 -4.66 -2.12
CA VAL A 77 -1.35 -4.85 -3.56
C VAL A 77 -2.29 -5.89 -4.15
N ILE A 78 -2.36 -5.99 -5.49
CA ILE A 78 -2.85 -7.17 -6.21
C ILE A 78 -1.81 -8.29 -6.06
N CYS A 79 -2.26 -9.49 -5.72
CA CYS A 79 -1.43 -10.70 -5.69
C CYS A 79 -1.37 -11.32 -7.10
N ALA A 80 -0.50 -10.77 -7.94
CA ALA A 80 -0.47 -11.08 -9.38
C ALA A 80 -0.51 -12.57 -9.73
N PRO A 81 0.20 -13.50 -9.05
CA PRO A 81 0.21 -14.92 -9.42
C PRO A 81 -1.17 -15.59 -9.45
N PHE A 82 -2.16 -15.02 -8.75
CA PHE A 82 -3.52 -15.59 -8.67
C PHE A 82 -4.43 -15.16 -9.82
N HIS A 83 -3.95 -14.31 -10.73
CA HIS A 83 -4.74 -13.77 -11.85
C HIS A 83 -4.30 -14.29 -13.20
N ASN A 84 -5.28 -14.41 -14.11
CA ASN A 84 -4.98 -14.47 -15.54
C ASN A 84 -4.57 -13.06 -16.00
N PRO A 85 -3.40 -12.88 -16.63
CA PRO A 85 -2.88 -11.54 -16.94
C PRO A 85 -3.74 -10.74 -17.93
N LEU A 86 -4.38 -11.41 -18.91
CA LEU A 86 -5.25 -10.72 -19.86
C LEU A 86 -6.55 -10.26 -19.18
N ARG A 87 -7.16 -11.12 -18.35
CA ARG A 87 -8.35 -10.73 -17.59
C ARG A 87 -8.04 -9.60 -16.60
N LEU A 88 -6.88 -9.69 -15.93
CA LEU A 88 -6.43 -8.63 -15.03
C LEU A 88 -6.23 -7.29 -15.77
N ALA A 89 -5.68 -7.31 -16.99
CA ALA A 89 -5.53 -6.11 -17.82
C ALA A 89 -6.88 -5.46 -18.14
N GLU A 90 -7.90 -6.27 -18.51
CA GLU A 90 -9.26 -5.77 -18.76
C GLU A 90 -9.87 -5.14 -17.51
N ASP A 91 -9.76 -5.80 -16.37
CA ASP A 91 -10.31 -5.28 -15.11
C ASP A 91 -9.60 -3.99 -14.67
N ILE A 92 -8.28 -3.88 -14.85
CA ILE A 92 -7.50 -2.67 -14.58
C ILE A 92 -7.96 -1.52 -15.49
N ALA A 93 -8.08 -1.77 -16.79
CA ALA A 93 -8.56 -0.74 -17.73
C ALA A 93 -9.99 -0.29 -17.39
N ALA A 94 -10.87 -1.22 -16.98
CA ALA A 94 -12.23 -0.90 -16.55
C ALA A 94 -12.26 0.02 -15.32
N VAL A 95 -11.46 -0.29 -14.28
CA VAL A 95 -11.36 0.57 -13.08
C VAL A 95 -10.80 1.94 -13.44
N ASP A 96 -9.80 2.01 -14.32
CA ASP A 96 -9.24 3.28 -14.78
C ASP A 96 -10.28 4.14 -15.52
N ILE A 97 -11.09 3.52 -16.38
CA ILE A 97 -12.19 4.19 -17.07
C ILE A 97 -13.24 4.70 -16.08
N VAL A 98 -13.71 3.87 -15.15
CA VAL A 98 -14.73 4.26 -14.15
C VAL A 98 -14.20 5.36 -13.24
N SER A 99 -12.95 5.29 -12.85
CA SER A 99 -12.30 6.31 -12.02
C SER A 99 -11.91 7.57 -12.79
N LYS A 100 -12.11 7.62 -14.12
CA LYS A 100 -11.70 8.74 -14.98
C LYS A 100 -10.19 9.05 -14.87
N GLY A 101 -9.36 7.99 -14.88
CA GLY A 101 -7.90 8.13 -14.84
C GLY A 101 -7.32 8.36 -13.44
N ARG A 102 -8.01 7.92 -12.37
CA ARG A 102 -7.55 8.04 -10.99
C ARG A 102 -7.02 6.72 -10.41
N PHE A 103 -6.82 5.68 -11.23
CA PHE A 103 -6.38 4.38 -10.74
C PHE A 103 -4.85 4.30 -10.60
N ASP A 104 -4.38 3.67 -9.53
CA ASP A 104 -2.99 3.32 -9.25
C ASP A 104 -2.88 1.78 -9.07
N LEU A 105 -1.99 1.12 -9.81
CA LEU A 105 -1.78 -0.32 -9.73
C LEU A 105 -0.67 -0.67 -8.75
N GLY A 106 -1.01 -1.09 -7.55
CA GLY A 106 -0.07 -1.77 -6.66
C GLY A 106 -0.08 -3.27 -6.93
N ILE A 107 1.08 -3.86 -7.16
CA ILE A 107 1.23 -5.26 -7.55
C ILE A 107 2.33 -5.95 -6.74
N GLY A 108 2.11 -7.20 -6.35
CA GLY A 108 3.03 -7.98 -5.55
C GLY A 108 2.96 -9.48 -5.84
N VAL A 109 3.85 -10.22 -5.20
CA VAL A 109 4.05 -11.66 -5.45
C VAL A 109 3.17 -12.59 -4.63
N GLY A 110 2.37 -12.05 -3.69
CA GLY A 110 1.67 -12.86 -2.68
C GLY A 110 2.60 -13.39 -1.58
N SER A 111 2.04 -13.68 -0.41
CA SER A 111 2.80 -14.07 0.79
C SER A 111 2.19 -15.18 1.63
N GLN A 112 0.93 -15.57 1.39
CA GLN A 112 0.23 -16.54 2.22
C GLN A 112 0.24 -17.91 1.58
N TRP A 113 0.71 -18.92 2.30
CA TRP A 113 0.83 -20.29 1.79
C TRP A 113 -0.52 -20.89 1.40
N GLU A 114 -1.56 -20.64 2.20
CA GLU A 114 -2.91 -21.13 1.94
C GLU A 114 -3.49 -20.63 0.60
N GLU A 115 -3.17 -19.39 0.23
CA GLU A 115 -3.59 -18.81 -1.05
C GLU A 115 -2.97 -19.58 -2.21
N PHE A 116 -1.66 -19.82 -2.17
CA PHE A 116 -0.94 -20.58 -3.20
C PHE A 116 -1.44 -22.02 -3.30
N GLN A 117 -1.65 -22.67 -2.16
CA GLN A 117 -2.14 -24.04 -2.10
C GLN A 117 -3.54 -24.15 -2.72
N THR A 118 -4.44 -23.24 -2.35
CA THR A 118 -5.84 -23.26 -2.81
C THR A 118 -5.95 -22.94 -4.30
N PHE A 119 -5.15 -22.00 -4.80
CA PHE A 119 -5.09 -21.70 -6.25
C PHE A 119 -4.26 -22.72 -7.04
N GLY A 120 -3.61 -23.69 -6.41
CA GLY A 120 -2.79 -24.71 -7.09
C GLY A 120 -1.54 -24.15 -7.74
N ILE A 121 -0.95 -23.10 -7.19
CA ILE A 121 0.25 -22.43 -7.73
C ILE A 121 1.45 -22.74 -6.83
N ASP A 122 2.57 -23.20 -7.43
CA ASP A 122 3.81 -23.37 -6.68
C ASP A 122 4.34 -21.98 -6.21
N PRO A 123 4.48 -21.76 -4.90
CA PRO A 123 5.03 -20.50 -4.38
C PRO A 123 6.41 -20.14 -4.92
N LYS A 124 7.19 -21.10 -5.40
CA LYS A 124 8.51 -20.86 -6.03
C LYS A 124 8.40 -20.13 -7.37
N GLU A 125 7.27 -20.26 -8.06
CA GLU A 125 7.03 -19.60 -9.34
C GLU A 125 6.52 -18.16 -9.18
N ARG A 126 6.07 -17.74 -7.98
CA ARG A 126 5.37 -16.48 -7.74
C ARG A 126 6.08 -15.25 -8.33
N THR A 127 7.40 -15.17 -8.16
CA THR A 127 8.19 -14.03 -8.65
C THR A 127 8.27 -14.02 -10.18
N GLY A 128 8.52 -15.18 -10.79
CA GLY A 128 8.57 -15.32 -12.27
C GLY A 128 7.23 -14.98 -12.91
N ARG A 129 6.15 -15.55 -12.38
CA ARG A 129 4.77 -15.27 -12.83
C ARG A 129 4.44 -13.78 -12.74
N THR A 130 4.75 -13.15 -11.60
CA THR A 130 4.44 -11.72 -11.40
C THR A 130 5.15 -10.83 -12.42
N TRP A 131 6.45 -11.06 -12.68
CA TRP A 131 7.16 -10.25 -13.65
C TRP A 131 6.66 -10.46 -15.08
N GLU A 132 6.31 -11.70 -15.43
CA GLU A 132 5.73 -12.00 -16.73
C GLU A 132 4.33 -11.38 -16.89
N ILE A 133 3.53 -11.36 -15.81
CA ILE A 133 2.25 -10.64 -15.79
C ILE A 133 2.47 -9.15 -16.02
N ILE A 134 3.44 -8.51 -15.32
CA ILE A 134 3.74 -7.09 -15.52
C ILE A 134 4.12 -6.81 -16.98
N ASP A 135 4.91 -7.67 -17.62
CA ASP A 135 5.28 -7.50 -19.01
C ASP A 135 4.05 -7.57 -19.96
N ILE A 136 3.11 -8.46 -19.67
CA ILE A 136 1.84 -8.56 -20.41
C ILE A 136 0.95 -7.33 -20.16
N LEU A 137 0.83 -6.89 -18.89
CA LEU A 137 0.07 -5.69 -18.53
C LEU A 137 0.63 -4.44 -19.22
N GLU A 138 1.95 -4.27 -19.26
CA GLU A 138 2.60 -3.15 -19.96
C GLU A 138 2.25 -3.16 -21.46
N ARG A 139 2.22 -4.33 -22.10
CA ARG A 139 1.81 -4.43 -23.51
C ARG A 139 0.34 -4.12 -23.72
N CYS A 140 -0.54 -4.62 -22.85
CA CYS A 140 -1.99 -4.36 -22.94
C CYS A 140 -2.32 -2.89 -22.65
N LEU A 141 -1.84 -2.36 -21.55
CA LEU A 141 -2.29 -1.06 -21.02
C LEU A 141 -1.53 0.13 -21.63
N HIS A 142 -0.30 -0.07 -22.08
CA HIS A 142 0.58 1.02 -22.52
C HIS A 142 1.23 0.75 -23.88
N GLY A 143 1.00 -0.44 -24.46
CA GLY A 143 1.53 -0.81 -25.77
C GLY A 143 0.79 -0.12 -26.92
N THR A 144 1.46 -0.04 -28.05
CA THR A 144 0.91 0.52 -29.32
C THR A 144 0.56 -0.55 -30.34
N GLU A 145 0.81 -1.82 -30.00
CA GLU A 145 0.54 -2.95 -30.88
C GLU A 145 -0.95 -3.31 -30.84
N GLU A 146 -1.61 -3.33 -31.98
CA GLU A 146 -3.02 -3.75 -32.08
C GLU A 146 -3.20 -5.25 -31.80
N VAL A 147 -2.26 -6.05 -32.26
CA VAL A 147 -2.22 -7.50 -32.07
C VAL A 147 -0.82 -7.93 -31.69
N PHE A 148 -0.71 -8.78 -30.67
CA PHE A 148 0.57 -9.30 -30.24
C PHE A 148 0.52 -10.77 -29.83
N ASP A 149 1.66 -11.45 -29.94
CA ASP A 149 1.88 -12.76 -29.34
C ASP A 149 2.68 -12.64 -28.06
N HIS A 150 2.39 -13.50 -27.08
CA HIS A 150 3.21 -13.66 -25.87
C HIS A 150 3.60 -15.14 -25.73
N HIS A 151 4.90 -15.41 -25.66
CA HIS A 151 5.48 -16.73 -25.51
C HIS A 151 6.44 -16.73 -24.32
N GLY A 152 5.89 -16.76 -23.12
CA GLY A 152 6.66 -16.72 -21.89
C GLY A 152 6.83 -18.10 -21.26
N LYS A 153 7.47 -18.11 -20.10
CA LYS A 153 7.67 -19.33 -19.30
C LYS A 153 6.38 -19.84 -18.67
N HIS A 154 5.53 -18.92 -18.21
CA HIS A 154 4.33 -19.21 -17.44
C HIS A 154 3.05 -18.96 -18.22
N TYR A 155 3.09 -18.11 -19.24
CA TYR A 155 1.93 -17.70 -20.02
C TYR A 155 2.23 -17.78 -21.51
N HIS A 156 1.24 -18.23 -22.27
CA HIS A 156 1.34 -18.37 -23.72
C HIS A 156 0.03 -17.92 -24.36
N PHE A 157 0.07 -16.79 -25.07
CA PHE A 157 -1.10 -16.19 -25.69
C PHE A 157 -0.79 -15.81 -27.14
N PRO A 158 -1.26 -16.59 -28.12
CA PRO A 158 -1.14 -16.23 -29.53
C PRO A 158 -2.24 -15.24 -29.94
N GLY A 159 -1.90 -14.25 -30.75
CA GLY A 159 -2.85 -13.39 -31.44
C GLY A 159 -3.73 -12.53 -30.50
N VAL A 160 -3.18 -12.00 -29.41
CA VAL A 160 -3.94 -11.14 -28.51
C VAL A 160 -4.27 -9.83 -29.22
N ARG A 161 -5.56 -9.61 -29.50
CA ARG A 161 -6.07 -8.33 -29.99
C ARG A 161 -6.55 -7.50 -28.80
N TRP A 162 -5.79 -6.44 -28.46
CA TRP A 162 -6.13 -5.59 -27.35
C TRP A 162 -6.95 -4.39 -27.82
N ILE A 163 -8.12 -4.16 -27.23
CA ILE A 163 -9.07 -3.12 -27.65
C ILE A 163 -9.33 -2.09 -26.55
N MET A 164 -9.34 -2.55 -25.28
CA MET A 164 -9.76 -1.73 -24.15
C MET A 164 -8.63 -0.83 -23.66
N GLN A 165 -8.64 0.44 -24.04
CA GLN A 165 -7.62 1.41 -23.63
C GLN A 165 -8.01 2.10 -22.31
N PRO A 166 -7.09 2.24 -21.34
CA PRO A 166 -7.31 3.05 -20.15
C PRO A 166 -7.40 4.56 -20.51
N VAL A 167 -7.91 5.36 -19.57
CA VAL A 167 -7.93 6.83 -19.68
C VAL A 167 -6.54 7.41 -19.49
N GLN A 168 -5.77 6.85 -18.56
CA GLN A 168 -4.38 7.26 -18.31
C GLN A 168 -3.49 6.79 -19.45
N GLN A 169 -2.62 7.65 -19.98
CA GLN A 169 -1.57 7.24 -20.93
C GLN A 169 -0.62 6.22 -20.31
N ARG A 170 -0.39 6.34 -19.00
CA ARG A 170 0.39 5.40 -18.22
C ARG A 170 -0.21 5.27 -16.81
N ILE A 171 -0.71 4.08 -16.48
CA ILE A 171 -1.16 3.76 -15.12
C ILE A 171 0.08 3.63 -14.24
N PRO A 172 0.16 4.37 -13.11
CA PRO A 172 1.27 4.24 -12.17
C PRO A 172 1.34 2.83 -11.59
N ILE A 173 2.52 2.18 -11.66
CA ILE A 173 2.75 0.86 -11.08
C ILE A 173 3.56 1.01 -9.79
N PHE A 174 3.03 0.45 -8.72
CA PHE A 174 3.64 0.39 -7.40
C PHE A 174 4.04 -1.05 -7.10
N TRP A 175 5.29 -1.27 -6.82
CA TRP A 175 5.80 -2.58 -6.43
C TRP A 175 5.66 -2.81 -4.93
N GLY A 176 5.00 -3.91 -4.55
CA GLY A 176 4.89 -4.38 -3.17
C GLY A 176 5.88 -5.49 -2.87
N GLY A 177 7.04 -5.15 -2.34
CA GLY A 177 8.05 -6.14 -1.95
C GLY A 177 9.17 -5.54 -1.12
N PHE A 178 9.71 -6.33 -0.19
CA PHE A 178 10.62 -5.87 0.86
C PHE A 178 12.07 -6.35 0.71
N GLY A 179 12.33 -7.42 -0.05
CA GLY A 179 13.68 -7.97 -0.19
C GLY A 179 14.56 -7.11 -1.10
N PRO A 180 15.89 -6.99 -0.82
CA PRO A 180 16.78 -6.13 -1.61
C PRO A 180 16.78 -6.40 -3.11
N GLN A 181 16.71 -7.67 -3.53
CA GLN A 181 16.63 -8.04 -4.95
C GLN A 181 15.29 -7.61 -5.58
N SER A 182 14.19 -7.70 -4.81
CA SER A 182 12.86 -7.30 -5.24
C SER A 182 12.77 -5.79 -5.42
N VAL A 183 13.31 -5.05 -4.46
CA VAL A 183 13.37 -3.59 -4.45
C VAL A 183 14.28 -3.06 -5.58
N ALA A 184 15.46 -3.70 -5.80
CA ALA A 184 16.35 -3.36 -6.91
C ALA A 184 15.66 -3.50 -8.28
N ARG A 185 14.93 -4.59 -8.49
CA ARG A 185 14.20 -4.83 -9.74
C ARG A 185 13.09 -3.81 -9.97
N ALA A 186 12.37 -3.40 -8.90
CA ALA A 186 11.40 -2.31 -9.00
C ALA A 186 12.06 -0.99 -9.44
N ALA A 187 13.21 -0.65 -8.85
CA ALA A 187 13.99 0.53 -9.21
C ALA A 187 14.50 0.46 -10.66
N GLU A 188 15.00 -0.69 -11.12
CA GLU A 188 15.44 -0.91 -12.50
C GLU A 188 14.31 -0.62 -13.51
N ARG A 189 13.08 -1.00 -13.20
CA ARG A 189 11.89 -0.77 -14.03
C ARG A 189 11.31 0.65 -13.88
N GLY A 190 11.74 1.41 -12.89
CA GLY A 190 11.16 2.73 -12.60
C GLY A 190 9.74 2.64 -12.07
N SER A 191 9.44 1.61 -11.29
CA SER A 191 8.17 1.47 -10.58
C SER A 191 8.20 2.27 -9.27
N HIS A 192 7.06 2.79 -8.83
CA HIS A 192 6.89 3.26 -7.47
C HIS A 192 7.06 2.11 -6.46
N LEU A 193 7.26 2.40 -5.19
CA LEU A 193 7.49 1.40 -4.15
C LEU A 193 6.46 1.53 -3.02
N ILE A 194 5.70 0.44 -2.77
CA ILE A 194 4.86 0.31 -1.56
C ILE A 194 5.69 -0.44 -0.51
N ALA A 195 6.72 0.20 -0.02
CA ALA A 195 7.57 -0.23 1.09
C ALA A 195 8.54 0.89 1.43
N SER A 196 9.16 0.86 2.61
CA SER A 196 10.32 1.69 2.90
C SER A 196 11.58 1.08 2.28
N ASP A 197 12.43 1.89 1.71
CA ASP A 197 13.75 1.46 1.24
C ASP A 197 14.76 1.41 2.40
N VAL A 198 14.58 0.44 3.29
CA VAL A 198 15.38 0.30 4.52
C VAL A 198 16.88 0.15 4.24
N THR A 199 17.24 -0.35 3.05
CA THR A 199 18.62 -0.65 2.68
C THR A 199 19.27 0.42 1.79
N GLY A 200 18.52 1.44 1.36
CA GLY A 200 18.96 2.41 0.36
C GLY A 200 19.17 1.80 -1.05
N THR A 201 18.69 0.56 -1.24
CA THR A 201 18.87 -0.15 -2.51
C THR A 201 18.08 0.50 -3.63
N TYR A 202 16.85 0.92 -3.37
CA TYR A 202 15.99 1.57 -4.35
C TYR A 202 16.60 2.89 -4.82
N GLU A 203 16.98 3.75 -3.88
CA GLU A 203 17.61 5.03 -4.18
C GLU A 203 18.89 4.87 -5.00
N ARG A 204 19.77 3.97 -4.59
CA ARG A 204 21.02 3.71 -5.29
C ARG A 204 20.78 3.27 -6.74
N VAL A 205 19.94 2.27 -6.96
CA VAL A 205 19.64 1.74 -8.31
C VAL A 205 18.96 2.79 -9.18
N MET A 206 18.03 3.57 -8.61
CA MET A 206 17.35 4.65 -9.34
C MET A 206 18.39 5.68 -9.84
N ARG A 207 19.32 6.11 -8.99
CA ARG A 207 20.39 7.06 -9.35
C ARG A 207 21.35 6.48 -10.39
N GLU A 208 21.74 5.21 -10.27
CA GLU A 208 22.54 4.49 -11.26
C GLU A 208 21.88 4.44 -12.65
N LYS A 209 20.55 4.44 -12.70
CA LYS A 209 19.75 4.52 -13.93
C LYS A 209 19.44 5.95 -14.39
N GLY A 210 20.05 6.96 -13.78
CA GLY A 210 19.82 8.37 -14.11
C GLY A 210 18.43 8.88 -13.71
N ARG A 211 17.73 8.18 -12.81
CA ARG A 211 16.42 8.60 -12.31
C ARG A 211 16.56 9.26 -10.94
N ARG A 212 15.64 10.16 -10.65
CA ARG A 212 15.55 10.82 -9.34
C ARG A 212 14.56 10.04 -8.47
N PRO A 213 14.97 9.38 -7.40
CA PRO A 213 14.07 8.60 -6.56
C PRO A 213 12.98 9.48 -5.92
N GLU A 214 13.26 10.77 -5.71
CA GLU A 214 12.32 11.76 -5.15
C GLU A 214 11.11 12.03 -6.04
N ASP A 215 11.19 11.74 -7.32
CA ASP A 215 10.08 11.89 -8.28
C ASP A 215 9.13 10.68 -8.25
N TYR A 216 9.49 9.66 -7.47
CA TYR A 216 8.69 8.45 -7.30
C TYR A 216 8.01 8.42 -5.93
N LEU A 217 6.91 7.69 -5.85
CA LEU A 217 6.23 7.46 -4.60
C LEU A 217 6.87 6.25 -3.91
N ILE A 218 7.48 6.51 -2.76
CA ILE A 218 8.09 5.52 -1.87
C ILE A 218 7.28 5.58 -0.59
N GLY A 219 6.49 4.54 -0.33
CA GLY A 219 5.47 4.56 0.69
C GLY A 219 5.71 3.59 1.82
N PHE A 220 5.17 3.96 2.97
CA PHE A 220 5.11 3.11 4.15
C PHE A 220 3.71 3.14 4.75
N VAL A 221 3.23 1.98 5.18
CA VAL A 221 1.93 1.83 5.85
C VAL A 221 2.12 1.99 7.34
N ASN A 222 1.39 2.91 7.93
CA ASN A 222 1.42 3.21 9.36
C ASN A 222 0.03 2.98 9.95
N ARG A 223 -0.07 2.13 10.97
CA ARG A 223 -1.27 2.05 11.81
C ARG A 223 -1.32 3.25 12.71
N ILE A 224 -2.42 3.98 12.68
CA ILE A 224 -2.54 5.19 13.49
C ILE A 224 -3.86 5.23 14.27
N SER A 225 -3.82 5.87 15.43
CA SER A 225 -4.98 6.25 16.22
C SER A 225 -4.72 7.58 16.91
N ILE A 226 -5.67 8.52 16.81
CA ILE A 226 -5.58 9.84 17.41
C ILE A 226 -6.76 10.04 18.36
N ALA A 227 -6.47 10.49 19.59
CA ALA A 227 -7.48 10.85 20.58
C ALA A 227 -7.00 12.03 21.45
N ASN A 228 -7.80 12.43 22.44
CA ASN A 228 -7.45 13.53 23.34
C ASN A 228 -6.27 13.18 24.24
N THR A 229 -6.09 11.90 24.56
CA THR A 229 -4.96 11.40 25.34
C THR A 229 -4.28 10.25 24.64
N ARG A 230 -3.00 10.01 24.97
CA ARG A 230 -2.22 8.87 24.45
C ARG A 230 -2.87 7.54 24.79
N GLU A 231 -3.41 7.44 26.01
CA GLU A 231 -4.05 6.23 26.51
C GLU A 231 -5.34 5.91 25.74
N GLU A 232 -6.23 6.88 25.56
CA GLU A 232 -7.45 6.72 24.76
C GLU A 232 -7.13 6.30 23.32
N ALA A 233 -6.10 6.91 22.72
CA ALA A 233 -5.67 6.57 21.37
C ALA A 233 -5.16 5.14 21.27
N PHE A 234 -4.38 4.68 22.26
CA PHE A 234 -3.87 3.32 22.31
C PHE A 234 -4.99 2.30 22.55
N GLU A 235 -5.85 2.51 23.55
CA GLU A 235 -6.94 1.59 23.90
C GLU A 235 -7.92 1.37 22.73
N ALA A 236 -8.15 2.39 21.90
CA ALA A 236 -9.03 2.28 20.73
C ALA A 236 -8.56 1.22 19.70
N VAL A 237 -7.26 0.91 19.66
CA VAL A 237 -6.67 0.03 18.63
C VAL A 237 -5.84 -1.13 19.19
N ALA A 238 -5.61 -1.19 20.50
CA ALA A 238 -4.71 -2.17 21.12
C ALA A 238 -5.14 -3.62 20.85
N GLU A 239 -6.40 -3.96 21.09
CA GLU A 239 -6.95 -5.30 20.82
C GLU A 239 -7.04 -5.58 19.31
N PRO A 240 -7.62 -4.69 18.47
CA PRO A 240 -7.60 -4.83 17.02
C PRO A 240 -6.20 -5.08 16.43
N CYS A 241 -5.20 -4.32 16.85
CA CYS A 241 -3.80 -4.52 16.42
C CYS A 241 -3.24 -5.87 16.89
N THR A 242 -3.55 -6.29 18.10
CA THR A 242 -3.15 -7.59 18.64
C THR A 242 -3.77 -8.73 17.85
N TRP A 243 -5.07 -8.65 17.57
CA TRP A 243 -5.78 -9.63 16.75
C TRP A 243 -5.13 -9.74 15.36
N THR A 244 -4.93 -8.62 14.67
CA THR A 244 -4.28 -8.59 13.35
C THR A 244 -2.87 -9.18 13.39
N SER A 245 -2.06 -8.82 14.40
CA SER A 245 -0.71 -9.40 14.56
C SER A 245 -0.76 -10.92 14.64
N ASN A 246 -1.67 -11.47 15.43
CA ASN A 246 -1.82 -12.92 15.60
C ASN A 246 -2.34 -13.60 14.33
N GLN A 247 -3.20 -12.94 13.56
CA GLN A 247 -3.65 -13.47 12.27
C GLN A 247 -2.48 -13.70 11.30
N TYR A 248 -1.45 -12.86 11.36
CA TYR A 248 -0.24 -13.02 10.52
C TYR A 248 0.81 -13.92 11.19
N ALA A 249 1.06 -13.76 12.49
CA ALA A 249 2.13 -14.46 13.20
C ALA A 249 1.89 -15.97 13.32
N LEU A 250 0.63 -16.41 13.36
CA LEU A 250 0.27 -17.83 13.55
C LEU A 250 0.03 -18.58 12.23
N ARG A 251 0.31 -17.97 11.10
CA ARG A 251 0.11 -18.61 9.79
C ARG A 251 1.28 -19.43 9.35
N PRO A 252 1.02 -20.50 8.58
CA PRO A 252 2.08 -21.22 7.90
C PRO A 252 2.87 -20.28 6.99
N GLY A 253 4.20 -20.36 7.06
CA GLY A 253 5.06 -19.76 6.06
C GLY A 253 4.87 -20.40 4.68
N LEU A 254 5.49 -19.81 3.64
CA LEU A 254 5.38 -20.32 2.25
C LEU A 254 5.89 -21.77 2.07
N GLU A 255 6.61 -22.31 3.03
CA GLU A 255 7.01 -23.71 3.13
C GLU A 255 5.97 -24.62 3.81
N GLY A 256 4.83 -24.07 4.21
CA GLY A 256 3.74 -24.79 4.87
C GLY A 256 3.98 -25.12 6.35
N ARG A 257 4.99 -24.52 6.99
CA ARG A 257 5.28 -24.74 8.41
C ARG A 257 4.47 -23.79 9.28
N THR A 258 3.66 -24.35 10.16
CA THR A 258 2.90 -23.55 11.14
C THR A 258 3.84 -23.04 12.24
N PRO A 259 3.81 -21.75 12.55
CA PRO A 259 4.56 -21.18 13.67
C PRO A 259 4.13 -21.78 15.01
N PRO A 260 5.01 -21.83 16.02
CA PRO A 260 4.64 -22.28 17.35
C PRO A 260 3.67 -21.28 18.01
N GLU A 261 2.83 -21.77 18.94
CA GLU A 261 1.89 -20.91 19.70
C GLU A 261 2.61 -19.78 20.46
N SER A 262 3.89 -19.96 20.79
CA SER A 262 4.74 -18.93 21.40
C SER A 262 4.97 -17.70 20.49
N ALA A 263 4.64 -17.77 19.20
CA ALA A 263 4.63 -16.61 18.30
C ALA A 263 3.44 -15.66 18.54
N ARG A 264 2.45 -16.10 19.33
CA ARG A 264 1.29 -15.27 19.71
C ARG A 264 1.74 -14.09 20.54
N VAL A 265 1.24 -12.90 20.19
CA VAL A 265 1.42 -11.67 20.97
C VAL A 265 0.17 -11.37 21.79
N SER A 266 0.35 -10.72 22.92
CA SER A 266 -0.73 -10.23 23.79
C SER A 266 -0.89 -8.70 23.63
N VAL A 267 -2.02 -8.14 24.10
CA VAL A 267 -2.18 -6.68 24.22
C VAL A 267 -1.06 -6.08 25.08
N GLY A 268 -0.61 -6.80 26.14
CA GLY A 268 0.50 -6.35 26.97
C GLY A 268 1.84 -6.29 26.23
N ASP A 269 2.08 -7.16 25.24
CA ASP A 269 3.27 -7.09 24.39
C ASP A 269 3.23 -5.86 23.47
N ILE A 270 2.07 -5.62 22.84
CA ILE A 270 1.87 -4.44 22.00
C ILE A 270 2.01 -3.16 22.85
N ARG A 271 1.46 -3.12 24.07
CA ARG A 271 1.58 -1.97 24.99
C ARG A 271 3.04 -1.69 25.36
N ARG A 272 3.79 -2.71 25.77
CA ARG A 272 5.22 -2.52 26.10
C ARG A 272 6.01 -1.97 24.91
N ALA A 273 5.76 -2.49 23.71
CA ALA A 273 6.42 -2.01 22.50
C ALA A 273 6.01 -0.56 22.17
N TRP A 274 4.74 -0.23 22.33
CA TRP A 274 4.22 1.14 22.12
C TRP A 274 4.83 2.14 23.12
N GLU A 275 4.85 1.83 24.41
CA GLU A 275 5.45 2.65 25.46
C GLU A 275 6.95 2.87 25.24
N ALA A 276 7.66 1.82 24.78
CA ALA A 276 9.07 1.88 24.44
C ALA A 276 9.37 2.61 23.11
N GLY A 277 8.34 2.92 22.29
CA GLY A 277 8.51 3.43 20.93
C GLY A 277 9.11 2.42 19.98
N ASP A 278 9.13 1.12 20.35
CA ASP A 278 9.69 0.04 19.52
C ASP A 278 8.64 -0.54 18.58
N ARG A 279 8.67 -0.06 17.34
CA ARG A 279 7.76 -0.51 16.28
C ARG A 279 8.22 -1.76 15.55
N ARG A 280 9.38 -2.30 15.92
CA ARG A 280 9.92 -3.55 15.35
C ARG A 280 9.53 -4.76 16.18
N ALA A 281 9.12 -4.56 17.44
CA ALA A 281 8.82 -5.64 18.38
C ALA A 281 7.60 -6.47 17.97
N ALA A 282 6.64 -5.86 17.27
CA ALA A 282 5.48 -6.55 16.70
C ALA A 282 5.01 -5.86 15.42
N PHE A 283 4.51 -6.64 14.47
CA PHE A 283 4.09 -6.16 13.16
C PHE A 283 3.03 -5.04 13.20
N SER A 284 2.23 -4.98 14.25
CA SER A 284 1.07 -4.08 14.36
C SER A 284 1.15 -3.07 15.50
N VAL A 285 2.34 -2.67 15.95
CA VAL A 285 2.44 -1.59 16.95
C VAL A 285 1.96 -0.28 16.34
N PRO A 286 0.88 0.35 16.87
CA PRO A 286 0.31 1.55 16.26
C PRO A 286 1.11 2.82 16.62
N ILE A 287 0.97 3.85 15.78
CA ILE A 287 1.25 5.25 16.12
C ILE A 287 -0.01 5.77 16.79
N ALA A 288 -0.12 5.58 18.10
CA ALA A 288 -1.26 6.01 18.89
C ALA A 288 -0.85 7.17 19.82
N GLY A 289 -1.61 8.26 19.80
CA GLY A 289 -1.28 9.42 20.61
C GLY A 289 -2.20 10.61 20.37
N THR A 290 -1.80 11.75 20.91
CA THR A 290 -2.47 13.04 20.65
C THR A 290 -2.12 13.56 19.25
N VAL A 291 -2.74 14.65 18.85
CA VAL A 291 -2.39 15.37 17.61
C VAL A 291 -0.91 15.74 17.59
N GLU A 292 -0.38 16.21 18.71
CA GLU A 292 1.02 16.61 18.87
C GLU A 292 1.97 15.42 18.67
N ASP A 293 1.70 14.29 19.34
CA ASP A 293 2.52 13.06 19.23
C ASP A 293 2.61 12.57 17.79
N VAL A 294 1.47 12.52 17.10
CA VAL A 294 1.37 12.05 15.72
C VAL A 294 2.02 13.03 14.74
N THR A 295 1.85 14.33 14.97
CA THR A 295 2.48 15.39 14.17
C THR A 295 4.00 15.32 14.30
N GLU A 296 4.54 15.25 15.51
CA GLU A 296 5.99 15.13 15.74
C GLU A 296 6.57 13.88 15.05
N HIS A 297 5.88 12.76 15.17
CA HIS A 297 6.30 11.52 14.50
C HIS A 297 6.42 11.70 12.98
N PHE A 298 5.38 12.21 12.32
CA PHE A 298 5.40 12.35 10.87
C PHE A 298 6.25 13.51 10.36
N LEU A 299 6.51 14.54 11.15
CA LEU A 299 7.50 15.57 10.80
C LEU A 299 8.89 14.98 10.60
N LYS A 300 9.32 14.01 11.44
CA LYS A 300 10.59 13.29 11.26
C LYS A 300 10.63 12.53 9.94
N VAL A 301 9.50 11.90 9.57
CA VAL A 301 9.37 11.20 8.27
C VAL A 301 9.45 12.18 7.11
N VAL A 302 8.72 13.31 7.17
CA VAL A 302 8.70 14.34 6.12
C VAL A 302 10.08 14.96 5.90
N ARG A 303 10.85 15.16 6.98
CA ARG A 303 12.22 15.69 6.95
C ARG A 303 13.26 14.68 6.45
N GLY A 304 12.87 13.43 6.24
CA GLY A 304 13.79 12.39 5.77
C GLY A 304 14.68 11.80 6.87
N GLU A 305 14.38 12.05 8.15
CA GLU A 305 15.15 11.51 9.27
C GLU A 305 15.04 9.98 9.39
N THR A 306 14.04 9.39 8.74
CA THR A 306 13.79 7.94 8.70
C THR A 306 14.09 7.31 7.33
N GLY A 307 14.77 8.03 6.44
CA GLY A 307 15.00 7.67 5.03
C GLY A 307 14.05 8.37 4.07
N LEU A 308 14.23 8.15 2.78
CA LEU A 308 13.41 8.78 1.75
C LEU A 308 12.01 8.15 1.72
N ILE A 309 11.03 8.90 2.18
CA ILE A 309 9.60 8.59 2.10
C ILE A 309 8.89 9.76 1.40
N THR A 310 8.17 9.45 0.35
CA THR A 310 7.40 10.43 -0.45
C THR A 310 5.90 10.12 -0.44
N HIS A 311 5.52 9.00 0.19
CA HIS A 311 4.14 8.56 0.32
C HIS A 311 3.89 8.00 1.74
N ILE A 312 3.02 8.66 2.50
CA ILE A 312 2.60 8.22 3.83
C ILE A 312 1.21 7.59 3.72
N GLY A 313 1.17 6.29 3.94
CA GLY A 313 -0.07 5.52 4.01
C GLY A 313 -0.52 5.33 5.45
N LEU A 314 -1.79 5.63 5.73
CA LEU A 314 -2.39 5.56 7.05
C LEU A 314 -3.39 4.41 7.09
N GLN A 315 -3.16 3.42 7.94
CA GLN A 315 -4.12 2.38 8.26
C GLN A 315 -4.85 2.80 9.53
N VAL A 316 -6.07 3.28 9.36
CA VAL A 316 -6.92 3.83 10.42
C VAL A 316 -7.93 2.84 10.95
N ARG A 317 -8.28 1.82 10.14
CA ARG A 317 -9.23 0.77 10.50
C ARG A 317 -8.50 -0.56 10.62
N GLU A 318 -8.38 -1.06 11.84
CA GLU A 318 -8.08 -2.45 12.12
C GLU A 318 -9.40 -3.22 12.36
N PRO A 319 -9.46 -4.53 12.10
CA PRO A 319 -10.66 -5.33 12.36
C PRO A 319 -11.11 -5.22 13.83
N GLY A 320 -12.35 -4.81 14.06
CA GLY A 320 -12.91 -4.57 15.39
C GLY A 320 -12.69 -3.16 15.95
N THR A 321 -12.03 -2.24 15.21
CA THR A 321 -11.97 -0.83 15.59
C THR A 321 -13.34 -0.19 15.37
N ARG A 322 -13.86 0.54 16.38
CA ARG A 322 -15.15 1.23 16.26
C ARG A 322 -15.10 2.32 15.20
N THR A 323 -16.14 2.45 14.43
CA THR A 323 -16.24 3.45 13.35
C THR A 323 -16.07 4.88 13.84
N GLU A 324 -16.53 5.21 15.05
CA GLU A 324 -16.31 6.52 15.66
C GLU A 324 -14.84 6.83 15.89
N ASP A 325 -14.06 5.85 16.33
CA ASP A 325 -12.61 6.01 16.57
C ASP A 325 -11.83 6.16 15.25
N VAL A 326 -12.25 5.43 14.21
CA VAL A 326 -11.71 5.56 12.85
C VAL A 326 -11.97 6.98 12.32
N HIS A 327 -13.22 7.43 12.33
CA HIS A 327 -13.61 8.73 11.81
C HIS A 327 -13.01 9.89 12.61
N ARG A 328 -12.91 9.75 13.94
CA ARG A 328 -12.19 10.71 14.79
C ARG A 328 -10.72 10.82 14.37
N THR A 329 -10.03 9.70 14.23
CA THR A 329 -8.62 9.65 13.81
C THR A 329 -8.44 10.31 12.44
N MET A 330 -9.27 9.97 11.45
CA MET A 330 -9.22 10.56 10.12
C MET A 330 -9.45 12.06 10.15
N THR A 331 -10.44 12.52 10.92
CA THR A 331 -10.81 13.93 11.01
C THR A 331 -9.71 14.75 11.68
N LEU A 332 -9.21 14.31 12.85
CA LEU A 332 -8.12 14.99 13.56
C LEU A 332 -6.85 15.02 12.71
N PHE A 333 -6.51 13.91 12.05
CA PHE A 333 -5.36 13.90 11.14
C PHE A 333 -5.52 14.92 10.01
N ALA A 334 -6.67 14.94 9.37
CA ALA A 334 -6.91 15.81 8.22
C ALA A 334 -6.95 17.30 8.59
N GLN A 335 -7.52 17.64 9.75
CA GLN A 335 -7.72 19.02 10.17
C GLN A 335 -6.49 19.63 10.87
N GLU A 336 -5.80 18.84 11.68
CA GLU A 336 -4.74 19.34 12.56
C GLU A 336 -3.33 18.90 12.09
N VAL A 337 -3.16 17.67 11.65
CA VAL A 337 -1.84 17.10 11.32
C VAL A 337 -1.47 17.37 9.86
N LEU A 338 -2.35 17.05 8.93
CA LEU A 338 -2.09 17.10 7.49
C LEU A 338 -1.66 18.49 6.98
N PRO A 339 -2.27 19.61 7.42
CA PRO A 339 -1.81 20.94 7.00
C PRO A 339 -0.36 21.24 7.40
N VAL A 340 0.04 20.83 8.60
CA VAL A 340 1.41 21.00 9.11
C VAL A 340 2.39 20.18 8.28
N LEU A 341 2.07 18.93 8.02
CA LEU A 341 2.92 18.04 7.22
C LEU A 341 3.06 18.51 5.77
N ARG A 342 1.98 19.01 5.16
CA ARG A 342 2.02 19.55 3.79
C ARG A 342 2.88 20.80 3.71
N ALA A 343 2.81 21.69 4.71
CA ALA A 343 3.65 22.89 4.79
C ALA A 343 5.13 22.52 4.91
N GLU A 344 5.47 21.58 5.81
CA GLU A 344 6.85 21.11 5.96
C GLU A 344 7.35 20.38 4.70
N ALA A 345 6.52 19.55 4.07
CA ALA A 345 6.89 18.87 2.83
C ALA A 345 7.19 19.86 1.69
N ALA A 346 6.42 20.95 1.59
CA ALA A 346 6.67 22.00 0.60
C ALA A 346 8.01 22.73 0.87
N LYS A 347 8.34 22.97 2.15
CA LYS A 347 9.62 23.58 2.56
C LYS A 347 10.79 22.66 2.22
N VAL A 348 10.73 21.38 2.59
CA VAL A 348 11.78 20.39 2.28
C VAL A 348 12.01 20.28 0.78
N GLU A 349 10.93 20.30 -0.02
CA GLU A 349 11.04 20.26 -1.48
C GLU A 349 11.69 21.53 -2.06
N ALA A 350 11.37 22.72 -1.52
CA ALA A 350 11.99 23.98 -1.93
C ALA A 350 13.49 23.98 -1.64
N GLU A 351 13.89 23.63 -0.41
CA GLU A 351 15.29 23.53 0.00
C GLU A 351 16.10 22.51 -0.84
N ARG A 352 15.45 21.42 -1.24
CA ARG A 352 16.06 20.43 -2.14
C ARG A 352 16.33 21.01 -3.51
N LYS A 353 15.35 21.69 -4.12
CA LYS A 353 15.49 22.33 -5.44
C LYS A 353 16.58 23.40 -5.45
N ASP A 354 16.72 24.16 -4.37
CA ASP A 354 17.76 25.17 -4.25
C ASP A 354 19.17 24.56 -4.17
N ARG A 355 19.32 23.45 -3.41
CA ARG A 355 20.59 22.70 -3.36
C ARG A 355 20.98 22.13 -4.73
N GLU A 356 20.03 21.59 -5.49
CA GLU A 356 20.27 21.07 -6.84
C GLU A 356 20.71 22.18 -7.81
N ARG A 357 20.07 23.34 -7.77
CA ARG A 357 20.45 24.51 -8.58
C ARG A 357 21.87 25.00 -8.24
N ALA A 358 22.21 25.08 -6.96
CA ALA A 358 23.53 25.48 -6.52
C ALA A 358 24.60 24.46 -6.94
N GLY A 359 24.33 23.15 -6.86
CA GLY A 359 25.23 22.09 -7.31
C GLY A 359 25.43 22.12 -8.84
N ALA A 360 24.37 22.35 -9.62
CA ALA A 360 24.47 22.47 -11.08
C ALA A 360 25.29 23.72 -11.52
N ALA A 361 25.14 24.84 -10.81
CA ALA A 361 25.90 26.06 -11.08
C ALA A 361 27.40 25.88 -10.80
N SER A 362 27.77 25.08 -9.81
CA SER A 362 29.20 24.81 -9.47
C SER A 362 29.89 23.90 -10.48
N LEU A 363 29.15 23.02 -11.17
CA LEU A 363 29.66 22.12 -12.21
C LEU A 363 29.76 22.77 -13.60
N GLY A 364 29.04 23.87 -13.84
CA GLY A 364 29.08 24.63 -15.09
C GLY A 364 30.28 25.62 -15.20
N HIS A 365 31.09 25.71 -14.17
CA HIS A 365 32.30 26.56 -14.12
C HIS A 365 33.64 25.76 -14.16
N LEU A 366 33.59 24.45 -14.42
CA LEU A 366 34.74 23.57 -14.70
C LEU A 366 34.73 23.16 -16.17
#